data_4570a19477d2dd55093f8d1d93f9906d
#
_entry.id   4570a19477d2dd55093f8d1d93f9906d
#
_cell.length_a   1.000
_cell.length_b   1.000
_cell.length_c   1.000
_cell.angle_alpha   90.00
_cell.angle_beta   90.00
_cell.angle_gamma   90.00
#
_symmetry.space_group_name_H-M   'P 1'
#
loop_
_entity.id
_entity.type
_entity.pdbx_description
1 polymer ?
#
loop_
_entity_poly.entity_id
_entity_poly.type
_entity_poly.pdbx_seq_one_letter_code
_entity_poly.pdbx_strand_id
1 'polypeptide(L)'
;ESKNQLKKREESLIAQKNVLEANEFNNKLKLFRKDVSEFNQLSQKSNRDLQNNLMKNKASFLKLIEPILLDYVAENNITYLLQKKYIIIGHNDLNKTSDIIELVDKNINISNFNDSISK
;
A
#
# COMPACT_ATOMS: atom_id res chain seq x y z
N GLU A 1 -5.49 9.47 17.84
CA GLU A 1 -6.95 9.38 18.07
C GLU A 1 -7.61 8.61 16.91
N SER A 2 -8.59 7.75 17.17
CA SER A 2 -9.24 6.99 16.11
C SER A 2 -10.43 7.76 15.50
N LYS A 3 -10.80 7.44 14.26
CA LYS A 3 -11.97 8.02 13.58
C LYS A 3 -13.25 7.90 14.44
N ASN A 4 -13.43 6.77 15.13
CA ASN A 4 -14.59 6.53 15.98
C ASN A 4 -14.62 7.41 17.24
N GLN A 5 -13.44 7.72 17.79
CA GLN A 5 -13.35 8.65 18.94
C GLN A 5 -13.68 10.09 18.52
N LEU A 6 -13.19 10.53 17.36
CA LEU A 6 -13.53 11.84 16.82
C LEU A 6 -15.03 11.96 16.56
N LYS A 7 -15.67 10.93 15.99
CA LYS A 7 -17.12 10.92 15.78
C LYS A 7 -17.91 11.04 17.09
N LYS A 8 -17.54 10.29 18.13
CA LYS A 8 -18.18 10.40 19.46
C LYS A 8 -17.99 11.79 20.08
N ARG A 9 -16.82 12.40 19.91
CA ARG A 9 -16.57 13.77 20.38
C ARG A 9 -17.40 14.80 19.62
N GLU A 10 -17.58 14.64 18.32
CA GLU A 10 -18.45 15.48 17.49
C GLU A 10 -19.90 15.43 18.01
N GLU A 11 -20.45 14.23 18.19
CA GLU A 11 -21.79 14.00 18.72
C GLU A 11 -21.96 14.65 20.11
N SER A 12 -20.97 14.50 20.99
CA SER A 12 -20.96 15.13 22.32
C SER A 12 -20.94 16.67 22.24
N LEU A 13 -20.12 17.24 21.33
CA LEU A 13 -20.09 18.69 21.12
C LEU A 13 -21.42 19.25 20.62
N ILE A 14 -22.05 18.55 19.68
CA ILE A 14 -23.37 18.94 19.16
C ILE A 14 -24.41 18.95 20.30
N ALA A 15 -24.42 17.94 21.16
CA ALA A 15 -25.33 17.87 22.30
C ALA A 15 -25.08 18.99 23.32
N GLN A 16 -23.85 19.46 23.47
CA GLN A 16 -23.46 20.52 24.42
C GLN A 16 -23.68 21.93 23.88
N LYS A 17 -24.01 22.12 22.62
CA LYS A 17 -24.17 23.43 21.97
C LYS A 17 -25.10 24.38 22.69
N ASN A 18 -26.21 23.87 23.25
CA ASN A 18 -27.23 24.69 23.92
C ASN A 18 -27.08 24.70 25.46
N VAL A 19 -26.09 24.01 26.00
CA VAL A 19 -25.89 23.83 27.45
C VAL A 19 -24.67 24.62 27.93
N LEU A 20 -23.66 24.75 27.09
CA LEU A 20 -22.41 25.44 27.41
C LEU A 20 -22.49 26.93 27.12
N GLU A 21 -21.73 27.75 27.87
CA GLU A 21 -21.52 29.13 27.55
C GLU A 21 -20.81 29.25 26.18
N ALA A 22 -21.12 30.30 25.43
CA ALA A 22 -20.63 30.50 24.06
C ALA A 22 -19.10 30.44 23.95
N ASN A 23 -18.38 31.01 24.91
CA ASN A 23 -16.91 31.00 24.92
C ASN A 23 -16.34 29.59 25.16
N GLU A 24 -16.94 28.83 26.06
CA GLU A 24 -16.51 27.46 26.37
C GLU A 24 -16.77 26.54 25.17
N PHE A 25 -17.94 26.65 24.56
CA PHE A 25 -18.27 25.90 23.36
C PHE A 25 -17.30 26.20 22.21
N ASN A 26 -17.01 27.48 21.94
CA ASN A 26 -16.10 27.89 20.89
C ASN A 26 -14.67 27.37 21.13
N ASN A 27 -14.18 27.35 22.36
CA ASN A 27 -12.89 26.79 22.70
C ASN A 27 -12.84 25.27 22.44
N LYS A 28 -13.86 24.52 22.86
CA LYS A 28 -13.98 23.09 22.59
C LYS A 28 -14.06 22.78 21.09
N LEU A 29 -14.82 23.58 20.35
CA LEU A 29 -14.93 23.46 18.91
C LEU A 29 -13.60 23.71 18.18
N LYS A 30 -12.85 24.73 18.63
CA LYS A 30 -11.53 25.04 18.06
C LYS A 30 -10.54 23.89 18.28
N LEU A 31 -10.52 23.32 19.49
CA LEU A 31 -9.68 22.14 19.78
C LEU A 31 -10.09 20.94 18.93
N PHE A 32 -11.38 20.66 18.85
CA PHE A 32 -11.89 19.57 18.03
C PHE A 32 -11.50 19.70 16.56
N ARG A 33 -11.65 20.90 15.97
CA ARG A 33 -11.22 21.16 14.59
C ARG A 33 -9.74 20.94 14.37
N LYS A 34 -8.91 21.32 15.36
CA LYS A 34 -7.47 21.06 15.33
C LYS A 34 -7.19 19.55 15.29
N ASP A 35 -7.82 18.79 16.19
CA ASP A 35 -7.63 17.33 16.27
C ASP A 35 -8.09 16.61 15.00
N VAL A 36 -9.20 17.06 14.39
CA VAL A 36 -9.67 16.55 13.09
C VAL A 36 -8.66 16.85 11.98
N SER A 37 -8.10 18.07 11.97
CA SER A 37 -7.08 18.45 10.99
C SER A 37 -5.81 17.60 11.12
N GLU A 38 -5.32 17.42 12.35
CA GLU A 38 -4.15 16.59 12.64
C GLU A 38 -4.39 15.13 12.27
N PHE A 39 -5.58 14.58 12.58
CA PHE A 39 -5.95 13.23 12.18
C PHE A 39 -5.94 13.05 10.66
N ASN A 40 -6.52 14.00 9.92
CA ASN A 40 -6.56 13.96 8.46
C ASN A 40 -5.15 14.04 7.85
N GLN A 41 -4.28 14.91 8.38
CA GLN A 41 -2.89 15.02 7.94
C GLN A 41 -2.11 13.73 8.20
N LEU A 42 -2.26 13.15 9.38
CA LEU A 42 -1.61 11.89 9.74
C LEU A 42 -2.11 10.73 8.87
N SER A 43 -3.42 10.66 8.63
CA SER A 43 -4.03 9.65 7.77
C SER A 43 -3.52 9.75 6.31
N GLN A 44 -3.45 10.97 5.77
CA GLN A 44 -2.91 11.21 4.43
C GLN A 44 -1.42 10.86 4.34
N LYS A 45 -0.64 11.19 5.36
CA LYS A 45 0.77 10.81 5.43
C LYS A 45 0.93 9.30 5.47
N SER A 46 0.19 8.61 6.34
CA SER A 46 0.23 7.15 6.45
C SER A 46 -0.14 6.45 5.12
N ASN A 47 -1.16 6.94 4.42
CA ASN A 47 -1.54 6.42 3.13
C ASN A 47 -0.44 6.62 2.07
N ARG A 48 0.21 7.79 2.04
CA ARG A 48 1.34 8.06 1.13
C ARG A 48 2.53 7.16 1.44
N ASP A 49 2.87 7.01 2.72
CA ASP A 49 3.98 6.16 3.15
C ASP A 49 3.72 4.69 2.79
N LEU A 50 2.47 4.22 2.97
CA LEU A 50 2.06 2.88 2.54
C LEU A 50 2.23 2.70 1.02
N GLN A 51 1.74 3.64 0.21
CA GLN A 51 1.87 3.58 -1.24
C GLN A 51 3.33 3.58 -1.69
N ASN A 52 4.16 4.44 -1.07
CA ASN A 52 5.59 4.49 -1.34
C ASN A 52 6.29 3.17 -0.99
N ASN A 53 5.96 2.59 0.15
CA ASN A 53 6.52 1.30 0.57
C ASN A 53 6.09 0.16 -0.37
N LEU A 54 4.83 0.14 -0.80
CA LEU A 54 4.35 -0.84 -1.78
C LEU A 54 5.11 -0.72 -3.11
N MET A 55 5.33 0.50 -3.61
CA MET A 55 6.11 0.71 -4.84
C MET A 55 7.57 0.30 -4.70
N LYS A 56 8.22 0.64 -3.58
CA LYS A 56 9.60 0.24 -3.29
C LYS A 56 9.72 -1.28 -3.20
N ASN A 57 8.84 -1.93 -2.46
CA ASN A 57 8.85 -3.39 -2.29
C ASN A 57 8.65 -4.09 -3.64
N LYS A 58 7.73 -3.59 -4.47
CA LYS A 58 7.52 -4.11 -5.81
C LYS A 58 8.78 -3.96 -6.69
N ALA A 59 9.42 -2.80 -6.67
CA ALA A 59 10.64 -2.56 -7.43
C ALA A 59 11.79 -3.45 -6.97
N SER A 60 11.97 -3.61 -5.66
CA SER A 60 12.99 -4.52 -5.08
C SER A 60 12.72 -5.97 -5.46
N PHE A 61 11.47 -6.41 -5.40
CA PHE A 61 11.08 -7.76 -5.82
C PHE A 61 11.39 -8.01 -7.31
N LEU A 62 11.03 -7.06 -8.18
CA LEU A 62 11.31 -7.18 -9.62
C LEU A 62 12.81 -7.30 -9.90
N LYS A 63 13.65 -6.51 -9.23
CA LYS A 63 15.11 -6.63 -9.32
C LYS A 63 15.63 -8.00 -8.88
N LEU A 64 15.02 -8.57 -7.83
CA LEU A 64 15.41 -9.86 -7.28
C LEU A 64 15.08 -11.01 -8.24
N ILE A 65 13.94 -10.94 -8.93
CA ILE A 65 13.51 -11.98 -9.87
C ILE A 65 14.05 -11.80 -11.29
N GLU A 66 14.58 -10.62 -11.62
CA GLU A 66 15.07 -10.31 -12.97
C GLU A 66 16.07 -11.34 -13.51
N PRO A 67 17.13 -11.76 -12.78
CA PRO A 67 18.06 -12.78 -13.27
C PRO A 67 17.35 -14.13 -13.51
N ILE A 68 16.41 -14.51 -12.66
CA ILE A 68 15.64 -15.75 -12.80
C ILE A 68 14.79 -15.72 -14.07
N LEU A 69 14.19 -14.56 -14.36
CA LEU A 69 13.39 -14.37 -15.57
C LEU A 69 14.25 -14.38 -16.83
N LEU A 70 15.46 -13.80 -16.79
CA LEU A 70 16.40 -13.81 -17.90
C LEU A 70 16.85 -15.24 -18.24
N ASP A 71 17.21 -16.02 -17.25
CA ASP A 71 17.58 -17.42 -17.44
C ASP A 71 16.40 -18.24 -18.03
N TYR A 72 15.20 -18.08 -17.47
CA TYR A 72 14.01 -18.75 -17.98
C TYR A 72 13.69 -18.41 -19.45
N VAL A 73 13.79 -17.14 -19.81
CA VAL A 73 13.54 -16.66 -21.18
C VAL A 73 14.56 -17.26 -22.15
N ALA A 74 15.85 -17.29 -21.75
CA ALA A 74 16.93 -17.85 -22.56
C ALA A 74 16.77 -19.37 -22.76
N GLU A 75 16.50 -20.12 -21.70
CA GLU A 75 16.34 -21.58 -21.73
C GLU A 75 15.14 -22.03 -22.57
N ASN A 76 14.06 -21.24 -22.58
CA ASN A 76 12.82 -21.57 -23.29
C ASN A 76 12.69 -20.90 -24.67
N ASN A 77 13.73 -20.23 -25.16
CA ASN A 77 13.74 -19.50 -26.43
C ASN A 77 12.58 -18.50 -26.56
N ILE A 78 12.23 -17.82 -25.47
CA ILE A 78 11.16 -16.82 -25.41
C ILE A 78 11.73 -15.47 -25.89
N THR A 79 11.12 -14.86 -26.90
CA THR A 79 11.55 -13.57 -27.42
C THR A 79 11.09 -12.41 -26.54
N TYR A 80 9.86 -12.48 -26.01
CA TYR A 80 9.28 -11.42 -25.16
C TYR A 80 8.49 -12.06 -24.01
N LEU A 81 8.71 -11.55 -22.79
CA LEU A 81 7.94 -11.87 -21.60
C LEU A 81 7.19 -10.61 -21.16
N LEU A 82 5.85 -10.65 -21.22
CA LEU A 82 5.00 -9.51 -20.93
C LEU A 82 4.09 -9.81 -19.74
N GLN A 83 3.79 -8.77 -18.96
CA GLN A 83 2.80 -8.90 -17.90
C GLN A 83 1.41 -9.14 -18.50
N LYS A 84 0.69 -10.12 -17.96
CA LYS A 84 -0.64 -10.54 -18.46
C LYS A 84 -1.63 -9.37 -18.60
N LYS A 85 -1.56 -8.36 -17.73
CA LYS A 85 -2.44 -7.18 -17.77
C LYS A 85 -2.31 -6.32 -19.04
N TYR A 86 -1.21 -6.48 -19.79
CA TYR A 86 -1.01 -5.76 -21.06
C TYR A 86 -1.42 -6.56 -22.29
N ILE A 87 -1.87 -7.81 -22.10
CA ILE A 87 -2.27 -8.70 -23.18
C ILE A 87 -3.80 -8.69 -23.28
N ILE A 88 -4.33 -8.23 -24.41
CA ILE A 88 -5.77 -8.18 -24.68
C ILE A 88 -6.29 -9.57 -25.06
N ILE A 89 -5.59 -10.25 -25.96
CA ILE A 89 -5.92 -11.59 -26.45
C ILE A 89 -4.62 -12.38 -26.62
N GLY A 90 -4.60 -13.63 -26.15
CA GLY A 90 -3.47 -14.54 -26.29
C GLY A 90 -3.89 -15.99 -26.09
N HIS A 91 -3.14 -16.91 -26.68
CA HIS A 91 -3.34 -18.33 -26.48
C HIS A 91 -2.96 -18.72 -25.04
N ASN A 92 -3.70 -19.68 -24.44
CA ASN A 92 -3.44 -20.11 -23.07
C ASN A 92 -2.03 -20.70 -22.86
N ASP A 93 -1.49 -21.34 -23.89
CA ASP A 93 -0.16 -21.96 -23.88
C ASP A 93 0.97 -20.93 -23.71
N LEU A 94 0.68 -19.66 -24.01
CA LEU A 94 1.60 -18.54 -23.81
C LEU A 94 1.63 -18.05 -22.36
N ASN A 95 0.71 -18.50 -21.52
CA ASN A 95 0.65 -18.10 -20.13
C ASN A 95 1.67 -18.90 -19.30
N LYS A 96 2.81 -18.31 -19.02
CA LYS A 96 3.91 -18.90 -18.26
C LYS A 96 3.91 -18.51 -16.76
N THR A 97 2.81 -17.94 -16.28
CA THR A 97 2.73 -17.45 -14.91
C THR A 97 3.00 -18.55 -13.87
N SER A 98 2.41 -19.74 -14.04
CA SER A 98 2.59 -20.85 -13.10
C SER A 98 4.03 -21.36 -13.08
N ASP A 99 4.64 -21.50 -14.27
CA ASP A 99 6.03 -21.96 -14.40
C ASP A 99 7.00 -20.98 -13.71
N ILE A 100 6.75 -19.67 -13.90
CA ILE A 100 7.56 -18.61 -13.29
C ILE A 100 7.37 -18.57 -11.76
N ILE A 101 6.14 -18.71 -11.25
CA ILE A 101 5.89 -18.75 -9.82
C ILE A 101 6.66 -19.90 -9.18
N GLU A 102 6.56 -21.11 -9.75
CA GLU A 102 7.28 -22.28 -9.24
C GLU A 102 8.79 -22.07 -9.25
N LEU A 103 9.32 -21.44 -10.29
CA LEU A 103 10.74 -21.15 -10.41
C LEU A 103 11.20 -20.11 -9.38
N VAL A 104 10.41 -19.06 -9.16
CA VAL A 104 10.68 -18.02 -8.16
C VAL A 104 10.63 -18.61 -6.75
N ASP A 105 9.63 -19.43 -6.44
CA ASP A 105 9.48 -20.08 -5.13
C ASP A 105 10.66 -21.02 -4.80
N LYS A 106 11.24 -21.65 -5.81
CA LYS A 106 12.45 -22.50 -5.63
C LYS A 106 13.72 -21.69 -5.39
N ASN A 107 13.84 -20.51 -5.97
CA ASN A 107 15.08 -19.74 -5.98
C ASN A 107 15.11 -18.59 -4.97
N ILE A 108 13.94 -18.13 -4.49
CA ILE A 108 13.84 -17.01 -3.56
C ILE A 108 13.24 -17.49 -2.25
N ASN A 109 13.97 -17.28 -1.16
CA ASN A 109 13.42 -17.42 0.19
C ASN A 109 13.17 -16.04 0.82
N ILE A 110 12.37 -16.02 1.89
CA ILE A 110 11.95 -14.80 2.59
C ILE A 110 13.14 -13.99 3.11
N SER A 111 14.24 -14.65 3.49
CA SER A 111 15.47 -13.97 3.95
C SER A 111 16.07 -13.09 2.87
N ASN A 112 16.21 -13.62 1.66
CA ASN A 112 16.80 -12.88 0.52
C ASN A 112 15.94 -11.67 0.14
N PHE A 113 14.61 -11.78 0.28
CA PHE A 113 13.70 -10.68 0.01
C PHE A 113 13.82 -9.57 1.08
N ASN A 114 13.88 -9.92 2.36
CA ASN A 114 14.03 -8.96 3.44
C ASN A 114 15.35 -8.19 3.35
N ASP A 115 16.45 -8.85 2.98
CA ASP A 115 17.76 -8.23 2.77
C ASP A 115 17.74 -7.23 1.60
N SER A 116 16.91 -7.46 0.58
CA SER A 116 16.78 -6.58 -0.58
C SER A 116 15.98 -5.29 -0.30
N ILE A 117 15.11 -5.32 0.72
CA ILE A 117 14.29 -4.17 1.12
C ILE A 117 15.03 -3.26 2.11
N SER A 118 15.98 -3.82 2.86
CA SER A 118 16.73 -3.11 3.91
C SER A 118 17.89 -2.25 3.39
N LYS A 119 18.15 -2.29 2.10
CA LYS A 119 19.13 -1.48 1.39
C LYS A 119 18.46 -0.36 0.58
#